data_6de2db0c6244dc3602aeaeb930420964
#
_entry.id   6de2db0c6244dc3602aeaeb930420964
#
_cell.length_a   1.000
_cell.length_b   1.000
_cell.length_c   1.000
_cell.angle_alpha   90.00
_cell.angle_beta   90.00
_cell.angle_gamma   90.00
#
_symmetry.space_group_name_H-M   'P 1'
#
loop_
_entity.id
_entity.type
_entity.pdbx_description
1 polymer ?
#
loop_
_entity_poly.entity_id
_entity_poly.type
_entity_poly.pdbx_seq_one_letter_code
_entity_poly.pdbx_strand_id
1 'polypeptide(L)'
;MLRLLIAMFFACSLHAQTAQYVGSTACKSCHAEIFGRWSKTRMANVVRDPRQYPGAIIPDLDKPDPLLTFKKEDIAFTYGSKWKQRYFKKVGDDYFPLPAQWDVTHKIWRAYFVREGTDWWVPHYPADNMQRPTGPLCDGCHSVNYNVQTKSVTEWNVGCEKCHGPGSLHAAAPVRANIVNPARLDSVNANDACIQCHSQGQPLKNPIAGRYFDWPVGYEPGKELKDYWRLEDHKLGDTTFTHFADGTAHKNRMQGNDFVQSVMYTHGVTCFSCHDVHGTANNADLLKPANVMCLQCHSPGSVNGPRAATMEAHTHHKSGSSGNECVSCHMPLVEQTIADVNVRAHTFRFITPAEGERMKIPSPCQPCHADKPAGWATGQLHGWKSVSPWRVE
;
A
#
# COMPACT_ATOMS: atom_id res chain seq x y z
N MET A 1 -46.99 63.80 -4.05
CA MET A 1 -45.89 63.37 -3.21
C MET A 1 -45.78 61.83 -3.25
N LEU A 2 -44.94 61.31 -4.14
CA LEU A 2 -44.75 59.87 -4.36
C LEU A 2 -43.53 59.43 -3.54
N ARG A 3 -43.70 58.61 -2.51
CA ARG A 3 -42.60 58.08 -1.70
C ARG A 3 -42.06 56.83 -2.38
N LEU A 4 -40.85 56.91 -2.94
CA LEU A 4 -40.11 55.74 -3.46
C LEU A 4 -39.53 54.99 -2.25
N LEU A 5 -39.97 53.77 -2.03
CA LEU A 5 -39.35 52.81 -1.12
C LEU A 5 -38.25 52.08 -1.87
N ILE A 6 -36.97 52.42 -1.58
CA ILE A 6 -35.80 51.65 -2.04
C ILE A 6 -35.62 50.44 -1.12
N ALA A 7 -35.98 49.28 -1.61
CA ALA A 7 -35.65 48.01 -0.97
C ALA A 7 -34.18 47.66 -1.25
N MET A 8 -33.31 47.81 -0.24
CA MET A 8 -31.95 47.31 -0.27
C MET A 8 -31.97 45.77 -0.16
N PHE A 9 -31.78 45.08 -1.27
CA PHE A 9 -31.45 43.65 -1.25
C PHE A 9 -30.01 43.50 -0.80
N PHE A 10 -29.81 43.09 0.46
CA PHE A 10 -28.54 42.55 0.91
C PHE A 10 -28.34 41.16 0.27
N ALA A 11 -27.56 41.10 -0.81
CA ALA A 11 -27.08 39.85 -1.35
C ALA A 11 -26.07 39.25 -0.34
N CYS A 12 -26.53 38.37 0.53
CA CYS A 12 -25.65 37.58 1.36
C CYS A 12 -24.89 36.60 0.46
N SER A 13 -23.65 36.97 0.08
CA SER A 13 -22.76 36.07 -0.66
C SER A 13 -22.44 34.87 0.27
N LEU A 14 -23.18 33.78 0.11
CA LEU A 14 -22.84 32.50 0.69
C LEU A 14 -21.51 32.03 0.06
N HIS A 15 -20.40 32.42 0.65
CA HIS A 15 -19.13 31.81 0.34
C HIS A 15 -19.22 30.38 0.86
N ALA A 16 -19.27 29.39 -0.03
CA ALA A 16 -19.15 27.99 0.34
C ALA A 16 -17.81 27.84 1.08
N GLN A 17 -17.88 27.53 2.36
CA GLN A 17 -16.71 27.37 3.21
C GLN A 17 -15.95 26.13 2.72
N THR A 18 -14.72 26.31 2.25
CA THR A 18 -13.86 25.22 1.81
C THR A 18 -13.44 24.38 3.03
N ALA A 19 -13.64 23.07 2.96
CA ALA A 19 -13.20 22.18 4.02
C ALA A 19 -11.68 22.24 4.21
N GLN A 20 -11.24 22.20 5.48
CA GLN A 20 -9.83 22.23 5.88
C GLN A 20 -9.47 20.94 6.61
N TYR A 21 -8.19 20.56 6.53
CA TYR A 21 -7.66 19.46 7.31
C TYR A 21 -7.49 19.86 8.78
N VAL A 22 -7.90 19.00 9.71
CA VAL A 22 -7.92 19.28 11.17
C VAL A 22 -7.08 18.28 11.98
N GLY A 23 -6.59 17.21 11.35
CA GLY A 23 -5.83 16.14 11.99
C GLY A 23 -6.70 15.11 12.72
N SER A 24 -6.19 13.89 12.83
CA SER A 24 -6.94 12.75 13.39
C SER A 24 -7.38 12.94 14.84
N THR A 25 -6.68 13.76 15.63
CA THR A 25 -7.04 14.04 17.01
C THR A 25 -8.42 14.70 17.13
N ALA A 26 -8.82 15.52 16.15
CA ALA A 26 -10.13 16.15 16.12
C ALA A 26 -11.28 15.12 15.99
N CYS A 27 -11.02 13.95 15.42
CA CYS A 27 -12.02 12.90 15.23
C CYS A 27 -12.26 12.07 16.49
N LYS A 28 -11.29 12.07 17.43
CA LYS A 28 -11.24 11.17 18.59
C LYS A 28 -12.47 11.27 19.50
N SER A 29 -12.98 12.48 19.74
CA SER A 29 -14.08 12.70 20.69
C SER A 29 -15.37 12.00 20.28
N CYS A 30 -15.65 11.90 18.97
CA CYS A 30 -16.86 11.27 18.43
C CYS A 30 -16.60 9.83 17.95
N HIS A 31 -15.38 9.50 17.53
CA HIS A 31 -15.01 8.21 16.98
C HIS A 31 -13.98 7.46 17.85
N ALA A 32 -14.15 7.49 19.18
CA ALA A 32 -13.18 7.00 20.17
C ALA A 32 -12.78 5.54 19.95
N GLU A 33 -13.73 4.65 19.65
CA GLU A 33 -13.46 3.23 19.42
C GLU A 33 -12.61 3.01 18.16
N ILE A 34 -13.01 3.61 17.04
CA ILE A 34 -12.27 3.53 15.75
C ILE A 34 -10.89 4.14 15.93
N PHE A 35 -10.80 5.32 16.56
CA PHE A 35 -9.53 5.97 16.85
C PHE A 35 -8.62 5.08 17.70
N GLY A 36 -9.16 4.42 18.72
CA GLY A 36 -8.40 3.53 19.61
C GLY A 36 -7.84 2.28 18.89
N ARG A 37 -8.54 1.76 17.89
CA ARG A 37 -8.06 0.66 17.04
C ARG A 37 -7.03 1.16 16.03
N TRP A 38 -7.39 2.19 15.24
CA TRP A 38 -6.54 2.77 14.21
C TRP A 38 -5.18 3.23 14.75
N SER A 39 -5.15 3.88 15.91
CA SER A 39 -3.91 4.41 16.52
C SER A 39 -2.86 3.33 16.81
N LYS A 40 -3.26 2.06 16.81
CA LYS A 40 -2.35 0.91 17.01
C LYS A 40 -1.89 0.29 15.68
N THR A 41 -2.46 0.71 14.55
CA THR A 41 -2.08 0.18 13.22
C THR A 41 -0.69 0.63 12.81
N ARG A 42 -0.09 -0.10 11.87
CA ARG A 42 1.19 0.32 11.26
C ARG A 42 1.06 1.58 10.44
N MET A 43 -0.10 1.82 9.82
CA MET A 43 -0.37 3.04 9.07
C MET A 43 -0.36 4.28 9.94
N ALA A 44 -0.94 4.21 11.14
CA ALA A 44 -0.90 5.29 12.12
C ALA A 44 0.48 5.47 12.78
N ASN A 45 1.44 4.56 12.53
CA ASN A 45 2.74 4.52 13.19
C ASN A 45 3.90 4.31 12.21
N VAL A 46 3.72 4.66 10.93
CA VAL A 46 4.74 4.41 9.91
C VAL A 46 5.89 5.42 9.99
N VAL A 47 5.63 6.66 10.40
CA VAL A 47 6.62 7.73 10.63
C VAL A 47 6.67 8.04 12.12
N ARG A 48 7.87 8.01 12.72
CA ARG A 48 8.05 8.29 14.13
C ARG A 48 9.26 9.18 14.37
N ASP A 49 9.08 10.18 15.21
CA ASP A 49 10.17 11.00 15.77
C ASP A 49 10.70 10.29 17.03
N PRO A 50 11.97 9.84 17.04
CA PRO A 50 12.56 9.17 18.21
C PRO A 50 12.62 10.02 19.47
N ARG A 51 12.53 11.34 19.34
CA ARG A 51 12.52 12.27 20.48
C ARG A 51 11.16 12.27 21.20
N GLN A 52 10.08 11.98 20.45
CA GLN A 52 8.72 11.90 20.98
C GLN A 52 8.32 10.46 21.34
N TYR A 53 8.89 9.48 20.63
CA TYR A 53 8.58 8.06 20.77
C TYR A 53 9.84 7.26 21.09
N PRO A 54 10.15 7.01 22.38
CA PRO A 54 11.39 6.32 22.78
C PRO A 54 11.61 4.94 22.11
N GLY A 55 10.53 4.24 21.77
CA GLY A 55 10.57 2.94 21.06
C GLY A 55 10.52 3.07 19.53
N ALA A 56 10.73 4.25 18.95
CA ALA A 56 10.66 4.44 17.51
C ALA A 56 11.77 3.71 16.75
N ILE A 57 12.96 3.59 17.34
CA ILE A 57 14.11 2.90 16.75
C ILE A 57 14.06 1.44 17.18
N ILE A 58 14.01 0.52 16.21
CA ILE A 58 13.87 -0.91 16.47
C ILE A 58 15.21 -1.56 16.88
N PRO A 59 16.32 -1.36 16.13
CA PRO A 59 17.61 -1.96 16.50
C PRO A 59 18.25 -1.25 17.67
N ASP A 60 19.16 -1.96 18.33
CA ASP A 60 20.08 -1.42 19.29
C ASP A 60 21.23 -0.71 18.54
N LEU A 61 21.29 0.62 18.65
CA LEU A 61 22.30 1.43 17.98
C LEU A 61 23.67 1.38 18.69
N ASP A 62 23.75 0.87 19.91
CA ASP A 62 25.00 0.74 20.66
C ASP A 62 25.80 -0.51 20.23
N LYS A 63 25.16 -1.41 19.47
CA LYS A 63 25.86 -2.56 18.89
C LYS A 63 26.66 -2.15 17.67
N PRO A 64 27.98 -2.37 17.65
CA PRO A 64 28.81 -2.02 16.50
C PRO A 64 28.37 -2.75 15.23
N ASP A 65 28.27 -2.00 14.14
CA ASP A 65 28.05 -2.54 12.78
C ASP A 65 28.79 -1.64 11.79
N PRO A 66 29.51 -2.18 10.80
CA PRO A 66 30.25 -1.39 9.82
C PRO A 66 29.38 -0.44 8.98
N LEU A 67 28.08 -0.75 8.82
CA LEU A 67 27.13 0.08 8.09
C LEU A 67 26.53 1.19 8.95
N LEU A 68 26.66 1.11 10.28
CA LEU A 68 26.12 2.08 11.22
C LEU A 68 27.10 3.26 11.39
N THR A 69 27.06 4.20 10.45
CA THR A 69 27.95 5.38 10.41
C THR A 69 27.27 6.66 10.93
N PHE A 70 26.14 6.53 11.60
CA PHE A 70 25.36 7.62 12.19
C PHE A 70 24.95 7.28 13.63
N LYS A 71 24.58 8.29 14.39
CA LYS A 71 24.15 8.18 15.79
C LYS A 71 22.65 8.43 15.91
N LYS A 72 22.10 8.14 17.09
CA LYS A 72 20.69 8.38 17.41
C LYS A 72 20.27 9.83 17.21
N GLU A 73 21.15 10.76 17.55
CA GLU A 73 20.92 12.21 17.45
C GLU A 73 20.78 12.69 16.00
N ASP A 74 21.35 11.95 15.05
CA ASP A 74 21.23 12.25 13.61
C ASP A 74 19.84 11.92 13.06
N ILE A 75 19.07 11.09 13.79
CA ILE A 75 17.78 10.58 13.33
C ILE A 75 16.67 11.56 13.67
N ALA A 76 16.15 12.24 12.67
CA ALA A 76 14.94 13.06 12.80
C ALA A 76 13.68 12.21 12.77
N PHE A 77 13.61 11.23 11.84
CA PHE A 77 12.48 10.33 11.69
C PHE A 77 12.93 8.90 11.38
N THR A 78 12.10 7.94 11.83
CA THR A 78 12.13 6.55 11.36
C THR A 78 10.90 6.29 10.49
N TYR A 79 11.06 5.54 9.38
CA TYR A 79 9.98 5.13 8.47
C TYR A 79 9.92 3.61 8.40
N GLY A 80 8.74 3.07 8.72
CA GLY A 80 8.48 1.64 8.67
C GLY A 80 8.83 0.89 9.96
N SER A 81 8.22 -0.30 10.13
CA SER A 81 8.39 -1.12 11.34
C SER A 81 8.10 -2.60 11.14
N LYS A 82 7.78 -3.07 9.91
CA LYS A 82 7.41 -4.48 9.68
C LYS A 82 8.52 -5.30 9.03
N TRP A 83 8.96 -4.88 7.86
CA TRP A 83 9.98 -5.62 7.09
C TRP A 83 11.31 -4.91 7.11
N LYS A 84 11.26 -3.57 7.06
CA LYS A 84 12.42 -2.69 7.12
C LYS A 84 12.09 -1.44 7.90
N GLN A 85 13.12 -0.84 8.49
CA GLN A 85 13.06 0.49 9.07
C GLN A 85 14.15 1.34 8.45
N ARG A 86 13.79 2.52 7.99
CA ARG A 86 14.68 3.53 7.41
C ARG A 86 14.79 4.70 8.35
N TYR A 87 15.94 5.38 8.29
CA TYR A 87 16.31 6.49 9.16
C TYR A 87 16.58 7.71 8.30
N PHE A 88 16.10 8.86 8.76
CA PHE A 88 16.20 10.10 8.01
C PHE A 88 16.71 11.22 8.89
N LYS A 89 17.67 12.01 8.37
CA LYS A 89 18.15 13.23 8.99
C LYS A 89 17.48 14.44 8.37
N LYS A 90 17.33 15.52 9.15
CA LYS A 90 16.84 16.81 8.65
C LYS A 90 18.00 17.61 8.06
N VAL A 91 17.83 18.15 6.86
CA VAL A 91 18.78 19.06 6.20
C VAL A 91 17.96 20.20 5.60
N GLY A 92 18.05 21.40 6.17
CA GLY A 92 17.14 22.50 5.84
C GLY A 92 15.70 22.13 6.12
N ASP A 93 14.84 22.22 5.12
CA ASP A 93 13.42 21.88 5.21
C ASP A 93 13.10 20.46 4.69
N ASP A 94 14.10 19.74 4.24
CA ASP A 94 13.95 18.38 3.72
C ASP A 94 14.48 17.33 4.70
N TYR A 95 14.02 16.10 4.52
CA TYR A 95 14.55 14.92 5.23
C TYR A 95 15.23 14.01 4.22
N PHE A 96 16.45 13.56 4.53
CA PHE A 96 17.25 12.71 3.66
C PHE A 96 17.61 11.40 4.34
N PRO A 97 17.70 10.30 3.57
CA PRO A 97 18.02 9.00 4.14
C PRO A 97 19.42 8.98 4.73
N LEU A 98 19.55 8.32 5.85
CA LEU A 98 20.81 7.87 6.40
C LEU A 98 21.29 6.60 5.67
N PRO A 99 22.60 6.30 5.64
CA PRO A 99 23.18 5.33 4.70
C PRO A 99 22.83 3.87 4.98
N ALA A 100 22.21 3.56 6.13
CA ALA A 100 21.80 2.20 6.46
C ALA A 100 20.32 2.12 6.81
N GLN A 101 19.74 0.94 6.59
CA GLN A 101 18.38 0.56 6.97
C GLN A 101 18.41 -0.74 7.76
N TRP A 102 17.44 -0.92 8.64
CA TRP A 102 17.31 -2.13 9.43
C TRP A 102 16.39 -3.13 8.74
N ASP A 103 16.85 -4.34 8.49
CA ASP A 103 16.04 -5.47 8.08
C ASP A 103 15.42 -6.08 9.33
N VAL A 104 14.12 -5.85 9.51
CA VAL A 104 13.39 -6.28 10.70
C VAL A 104 13.24 -7.80 10.75
N THR A 105 13.16 -8.45 9.59
CA THR A 105 12.98 -9.89 9.48
C THR A 105 14.25 -10.63 9.90
N HIS A 106 15.38 -10.24 9.34
CA HIS A 106 16.68 -10.90 9.60
C HIS A 106 17.44 -10.29 10.79
N LYS A 107 16.97 -9.14 11.32
CA LYS A 107 17.60 -8.41 12.43
C LYS A 107 19.07 -8.05 12.13
N ILE A 108 19.31 -7.51 10.94
CA ILE A 108 20.62 -7.06 10.45
C ILE A 108 20.52 -5.68 9.81
N TRP A 109 21.65 -4.96 9.80
CA TRP A 109 21.82 -3.74 9.03
C TRP A 109 22.03 -4.08 7.55
N ARG A 110 21.47 -3.24 6.67
CA ARG A 110 21.70 -3.28 5.22
C ARG A 110 22.01 -1.88 4.73
N ALA A 111 22.88 -1.77 3.77
CA ALA A 111 23.14 -0.49 3.10
C ALA A 111 21.83 0.05 2.47
N TYR A 112 21.64 1.36 2.58
CA TYR A 112 20.53 2.05 1.92
C TYR A 112 21.09 3.11 0.97
N PHE A 113 21.24 2.76 -0.27
CA PHE A 113 21.72 3.64 -1.33
C PHE A 113 20.97 3.37 -2.63
N VAL A 114 20.94 4.37 -3.48
CA VAL A 114 20.47 4.26 -4.86
C VAL A 114 21.67 3.93 -5.73
N ARG A 115 21.59 2.83 -6.48
CA ARG A 115 22.55 2.52 -7.52
C ARG A 115 22.08 3.13 -8.82
N GLU A 116 22.93 3.90 -9.46
CA GLU A 116 22.68 4.41 -10.80
C GLU A 116 22.36 3.24 -11.76
N GLY A 117 21.30 3.40 -12.55
CA GLY A 117 20.87 2.39 -13.53
C GLY A 117 20.12 1.18 -12.93
N THR A 118 19.91 1.09 -11.61
CA THR A 118 19.18 -0.02 -10.99
C THR A 118 17.73 0.29 -10.69
N ASP A 119 17.39 1.54 -10.51
CA ASP A 119 16.03 2.01 -10.23
C ASP A 119 15.51 2.78 -11.45
N TRP A 120 14.33 2.41 -11.96
CA TRP A 120 13.73 2.93 -13.19
C TRP A 120 13.52 4.46 -13.20
N TRP A 121 13.31 5.07 -12.05
CA TRP A 121 13.04 6.51 -11.89
C TRP A 121 14.33 7.35 -11.86
N VAL A 122 15.51 6.76 -11.61
CA VAL A 122 16.78 7.50 -11.52
C VAL A 122 17.06 8.37 -12.73
N PRO A 123 16.90 7.91 -13.98
CA PRO A 123 17.13 8.74 -15.17
C PRO A 123 16.15 9.90 -15.33
N HIS A 124 15.00 9.85 -14.63
CA HIS A 124 13.93 10.84 -14.78
C HIS A 124 13.94 11.88 -13.67
N TYR A 125 14.76 11.72 -12.63
CA TYR A 125 14.81 12.62 -11.50
C TYR A 125 15.97 13.60 -11.62
N PRO A 126 15.77 14.89 -11.23
CA PRO A 126 16.88 15.80 -11.08
C PRO A 126 17.84 15.36 -9.96
N ALA A 127 19.09 15.85 -9.98
CA ALA A 127 20.16 15.40 -9.08
C ALA A 127 19.80 15.49 -7.58
N ASP A 128 19.03 16.48 -7.18
CA ASP A 128 18.59 16.64 -5.79
C ASP A 128 17.53 15.62 -5.38
N ASN A 129 16.68 15.14 -6.32
CA ASN A 129 15.78 14.03 -6.08
C ASN A 129 16.51 12.69 -5.99
N MET A 130 17.62 12.52 -6.70
CA MET A 130 18.43 11.30 -6.64
C MET A 130 19.03 11.09 -5.24
N GLN A 131 19.17 12.14 -4.44
CA GLN A 131 19.51 12.05 -3.02
C GLN A 131 18.36 11.51 -2.15
N ARG A 132 17.18 11.29 -2.72
CA ARG A 132 15.97 10.72 -2.11
C ARG A 132 15.41 11.51 -0.93
N PRO A 133 15.12 12.80 -1.07
CA PRO A 133 14.41 13.55 -0.04
C PRO A 133 13.00 12.97 0.15
N THR A 134 12.52 12.94 1.40
CA THR A 134 11.25 12.26 1.72
C THR A 134 10.03 12.95 1.10
N GLY A 135 10.02 14.29 1.03
CA GLY A 135 8.90 15.07 0.49
C GLY A 135 8.44 14.58 -0.88
N PRO A 136 9.30 14.61 -1.90
CA PRO A 136 8.97 14.10 -3.23
C PRO A 136 8.70 12.61 -3.29
N LEU A 137 9.34 11.78 -2.44
CA LEU A 137 9.36 10.33 -2.63
C LEU A 137 8.50 9.54 -1.62
N CYS A 138 8.15 10.14 -0.47
CA CYS A 138 7.55 9.40 0.64
C CYS A 138 6.36 10.10 1.28
N ASP A 139 6.48 11.42 1.52
CA ASP A 139 5.63 12.11 2.50
C ASP A 139 4.20 12.29 2.02
N GLY A 140 3.95 12.31 0.72
CA GLY A 140 2.60 12.31 0.19
C GLY A 140 1.78 11.07 0.58
N CYS A 141 2.42 9.92 0.76
CA CYS A 141 1.77 8.69 1.25
C CYS A 141 1.85 8.55 2.77
N HIS A 142 2.92 9.08 3.40
CA HIS A 142 3.21 8.89 4.81
C HIS A 142 2.82 10.08 5.69
N SER A 143 2.01 10.99 5.17
CA SER A 143 1.43 12.11 5.90
C SER A 143 0.05 12.50 5.35
N VAL A 144 -0.65 13.33 6.09
CA VAL A 144 -1.89 13.97 5.66
C VAL A 144 -1.58 15.38 5.16
N ASN A 145 -2.06 15.70 3.97
CA ASN A 145 -2.00 17.04 3.37
C ASN A 145 -0.56 17.61 3.29
N TYR A 146 0.36 16.84 2.69
CA TYR A 146 1.71 17.37 2.41
C TYR A 146 1.63 18.52 1.39
N ASN A 147 2.08 19.69 1.80
CA ASN A 147 2.16 20.85 0.93
C ASN A 147 3.51 20.88 0.20
N VAL A 148 3.47 20.80 -1.13
CA VAL A 148 4.68 20.70 -1.97
C VAL A 148 5.54 21.97 -1.97
N GLN A 149 4.98 23.16 -1.67
CA GLN A 149 5.68 24.43 -1.61
C GLN A 149 6.31 24.66 -0.24
N THR A 150 5.51 24.52 0.82
CA THR A 150 5.94 24.80 2.21
C THR A 150 6.56 23.59 2.91
N LYS A 151 6.43 22.39 2.32
CA LYS A 151 6.87 21.11 2.88
C LYS A 151 6.27 20.80 4.25
N SER A 152 5.15 21.43 4.59
CA SER A 152 4.40 21.21 5.80
C SER A 152 3.38 20.08 5.63
N VAL A 153 2.99 19.49 6.75
CA VAL A 153 1.95 18.45 6.84
C VAL A 153 0.92 18.84 7.88
N THR A 154 -0.31 18.40 7.75
CA THR A 154 -1.30 18.51 8.82
C THR A 154 -0.95 17.54 9.95
N GLU A 155 -0.62 16.30 9.60
CA GLU A 155 -0.07 15.30 10.53
C GLU A 155 0.82 14.29 9.81
N TRP A 156 1.80 13.74 10.51
CA TRP A 156 2.57 12.59 10.04
C TRP A 156 1.75 11.30 10.16
N ASN A 157 2.11 10.32 9.37
CA ASN A 157 1.43 9.03 9.25
C ASN A 157 0.19 9.08 8.36
N VAL A 158 -0.47 7.93 8.21
CA VAL A 158 -1.73 7.80 7.47
C VAL A 158 -2.88 8.07 8.43
N GLY A 159 -3.22 9.36 8.57
CA GLY A 159 -4.30 9.83 9.41
C GLY A 159 -5.69 9.59 8.82
N CYS A 160 -6.72 9.87 9.60
CA CYS A 160 -8.12 9.69 9.21
C CYS A 160 -8.44 10.40 7.89
N GLU A 161 -7.98 11.64 7.75
CA GLU A 161 -8.26 12.49 6.59
C GLU A 161 -7.50 12.08 5.33
N LYS A 162 -6.54 11.14 5.43
CA LYS A 162 -5.87 10.56 4.25
C LYS A 162 -6.83 9.73 3.40
N CYS A 163 -7.86 9.14 4.03
CA CYS A 163 -8.89 8.35 3.39
C CYS A 163 -10.25 9.04 3.37
N HIS A 164 -10.49 9.95 4.32
CA HIS A 164 -11.78 10.62 4.50
C HIS A 164 -11.84 12.06 3.98
N GLY A 165 -10.69 12.61 3.51
CA GLY A 165 -10.60 14.00 3.08
C GLY A 165 -10.70 15.01 4.23
N PRO A 166 -10.68 16.33 3.94
CA PRO A 166 -10.64 17.38 4.95
C PRO A 166 -11.89 17.39 5.83
N GLY A 167 -11.70 17.34 7.16
CA GLY A 167 -12.73 17.05 8.15
C GLY A 167 -13.38 18.25 8.82
N SER A 168 -12.93 19.50 8.56
CA SER A 168 -13.41 20.66 9.34
C SER A 168 -14.91 20.88 9.27
N LEU A 169 -15.53 20.72 8.09
CA LEU A 169 -16.98 20.87 7.93
C LEU A 169 -17.75 19.79 8.67
N HIS A 170 -17.24 18.55 8.65
CA HIS A 170 -17.84 17.45 9.37
C HIS A 170 -17.70 17.63 10.89
N ALA A 171 -16.57 18.11 11.37
CA ALA A 171 -16.36 18.38 12.78
C ALA A 171 -17.29 19.49 13.30
N ALA A 172 -17.57 20.50 12.46
CA ALA A 172 -18.50 21.58 12.80
C ALA A 172 -19.98 21.16 12.68
N ALA A 173 -20.30 20.33 11.68
CA ALA A 173 -21.66 19.83 11.43
C ALA A 173 -21.57 18.35 11.01
N PRO A 174 -21.75 17.39 11.95
CA PRO A 174 -21.44 15.98 11.75
C PRO A 174 -22.49 15.25 10.91
N VAL A 175 -22.73 15.75 9.70
CA VAL A 175 -23.58 15.11 8.70
C VAL A 175 -22.73 14.36 7.66
N ARG A 176 -23.33 13.33 7.07
CA ARG A 176 -22.64 12.42 6.13
C ARG A 176 -22.11 13.11 4.88
N ALA A 177 -22.75 14.20 4.44
CA ALA A 177 -22.38 14.94 3.26
C ALA A 177 -21.08 15.77 3.43
N ASN A 178 -20.67 16.02 4.67
CA ASN A 178 -19.53 16.88 4.99
C ASN A 178 -18.21 16.13 5.13
N ILE A 179 -18.18 14.84 4.79
CA ILE A 179 -16.98 13.99 4.86
C ILE A 179 -17.07 12.86 3.82
N VAL A 180 -15.97 12.52 3.21
CA VAL A 180 -15.89 11.35 2.33
C VAL A 180 -15.88 10.08 3.20
N ASN A 181 -16.64 9.08 2.77
CA ASN A 181 -16.53 7.74 3.29
C ASN A 181 -16.32 6.77 2.12
N PRO A 182 -15.12 6.17 1.96
CA PRO A 182 -14.83 5.27 0.86
C PRO A 182 -15.87 4.15 0.67
N ALA A 183 -16.45 3.64 1.76
CA ALA A 183 -17.48 2.61 1.68
C ALA A 183 -18.82 3.05 1.03
N ARG A 184 -18.97 4.33 0.68
CA ARG A 184 -20.16 4.89 0.01
C ARG A 184 -19.87 5.37 -1.40
N LEU A 185 -18.64 5.28 -1.82
CA LEU A 185 -18.23 5.56 -3.20
C LEU A 185 -18.53 4.34 -4.08
N ASP A 186 -18.53 4.54 -5.38
CA ASP A 186 -18.44 3.41 -6.31
C ASP A 186 -17.13 2.64 -6.08
N SER A 187 -17.05 1.42 -6.59
CA SER A 187 -15.93 0.51 -6.32
C SER A 187 -14.57 1.04 -6.81
N VAL A 188 -14.54 1.85 -7.87
CA VAL A 188 -13.31 2.43 -8.41
C VAL A 188 -12.79 3.49 -7.44
N ASN A 189 -13.60 4.52 -7.16
CA ASN A 189 -13.23 5.59 -6.23
C ASN A 189 -12.97 5.08 -4.80
N ALA A 190 -13.67 4.03 -4.38
CA ALA A 190 -13.45 3.35 -3.11
C ALA A 190 -12.05 2.71 -3.04
N ASN A 191 -11.64 2.02 -4.10
CA ASN A 191 -10.31 1.42 -4.21
C ASN A 191 -9.22 2.48 -4.36
N ASP A 192 -9.48 3.57 -5.06
CA ASP A 192 -8.57 4.69 -5.27
C ASP A 192 -8.07 5.29 -3.95
N ALA A 193 -8.92 5.29 -2.91
CA ALA A 193 -8.52 5.71 -1.56
C ALA A 193 -7.35 4.87 -0.98
N CYS A 194 -7.17 3.64 -1.44
CA CYS A 194 -6.06 2.75 -1.05
C CYS A 194 -4.93 2.80 -2.08
N ILE A 195 -5.29 2.75 -3.37
CA ILE A 195 -4.35 2.67 -4.50
C ILE A 195 -3.45 3.91 -4.56
N GLN A 196 -3.90 5.09 -4.12
CA GLN A 196 -3.07 6.29 -4.03
C GLN A 196 -1.72 6.08 -3.33
N CYS A 197 -1.64 5.11 -2.41
CA CYS A 197 -0.43 4.78 -1.66
C CYS A 197 0.07 3.36 -1.94
N HIS A 198 -0.85 2.42 -2.21
CA HIS A 198 -0.54 1.02 -2.46
C HIS A 198 -0.35 0.72 -3.94
N SER A 199 0.30 1.63 -4.67
CA SER A 199 0.66 1.46 -6.09
C SER A 199 2.01 2.09 -6.43
N GLN A 200 2.59 1.66 -7.54
CA GLN A 200 3.65 2.36 -8.26
C GLN A 200 3.05 3.04 -9.48
N GLY A 201 3.59 4.20 -9.82
CA GLY A 201 3.12 4.99 -10.96
C GLY A 201 3.81 6.34 -11.03
N GLN A 202 3.19 7.28 -11.73
CA GLN A 202 3.70 8.63 -11.90
C GLN A 202 2.55 9.66 -11.85
N PRO A 203 2.74 10.82 -11.18
CA PRO A 203 1.81 11.93 -11.29
C PRO A 203 1.66 12.37 -12.75
N LEU A 204 0.43 12.73 -13.18
CA LEU A 204 0.19 13.22 -14.54
C LEU A 204 0.89 14.56 -14.79
N LYS A 205 1.04 15.36 -13.75
CA LYS A 205 1.80 16.61 -13.78
C LYS A 205 3.10 16.40 -13.00
N ASN A 206 4.19 16.16 -13.72
CA ASN A 206 5.51 15.91 -13.16
C ASN A 206 6.58 16.40 -14.16
N PRO A 207 7.57 17.21 -13.82
CA PRO A 207 7.88 17.70 -12.47
C PRO A 207 6.95 18.80 -11.96
N ILE A 208 6.92 18.99 -10.64
CA ILE A 208 6.23 20.07 -9.95
C ILE A 208 7.31 20.90 -9.22
N ALA A 209 7.36 22.22 -9.48
CA ALA A 209 8.38 23.10 -8.92
C ALA A 209 9.83 22.56 -9.09
N GLY A 210 10.11 21.96 -10.25
CA GLY A 210 11.44 21.42 -10.58
C GLY A 210 11.77 20.06 -9.96
N ARG A 211 10.88 19.46 -9.15
CA ARG A 211 11.07 18.14 -8.50
C ARG A 211 10.11 17.11 -9.05
N TYR A 212 10.55 15.89 -9.17
CA TYR A 212 9.73 14.73 -9.53
C TYR A 212 9.17 14.05 -8.28
N PHE A 213 7.85 13.93 -8.24
CA PHE A 213 7.12 13.31 -7.16
C PHE A 213 6.75 11.86 -7.50
N ASP A 214 6.75 11.00 -6.49
CA ASP A 214 6.47 9.57 -6.59
C ASP A 214 5.16 9.20 -5.85
N TRP A 215 4.19 10.10 -5.91
CA TRP A 215 2.86 9.95 -5.34
C TRP A 215 1.87 10.92 -6.00
N PRO A 216 0.54 10.66 -5.97
CA PRO A 216 -0.47 11.44 -6.70
C PRO A 216 -0.70 12.83 -6.07
N VAL A 217 0.13 13.80 -6.45
CA VAL A 217 0.04 15.18 -5.94
C VAL A 217 -1.30 15.80 -6.28
N GLY A 218 -1.98 16.34 -5.26
CA GLY A 218 -3.27 17.03 -5.41
C GLY A 218 -4.48 16.10 -5.41
N TYR A 219 -4.28 14.78 -5.35
CA TYR A 219 -5.39 13.84 -5.18
C TYR A 219 -6.00 13.94 -3.78
N GLU A 220 -7.33 13.90 -3.74
CA GLU A 220 -8.13 13.81 -2.52
C GLU A 220 -9.14 12.67 -2.67
N PRO A 221 -9.42 11.90 -1.60
CA PRO A 221 -10.41 10.83 -1.64
C PRO A 221 -11.78 11.31 -2.15
N GLY A 222 -12.41 10.52 -2.98
CA GLY A 222 -13.68 10.85 -3.66
C GLY A 222 -13.52 11.52 -5.01
N LYS A 223 -12.29 11.87 -5.41
CA LYS A 223 -11.94 12.22 -6.79
C LYS A 223 -11.44 10.99 -7.53
N GLU A 224 -11.43 11.01 -8.85
CA GLU A 224 -10.86 9.93 -9.65
C GLU A 224 -9.33 10.00 -9.64
N LEU A 225 -8.68 8.94 -9.12
CA LEU A 225 -7.22 8.89 -9.01
C LEU A 225 -6.53 8.99 -10.37
N LYS A 226 -7.14 8.46 -11.41
CA LYS A 226 -6.62 8.52 -12.80
C LYS A 226 -6.38 9.94 -13.32
N ASP A 227 -7.03 10.95 -12.75
CA ASP A 227 -6.84 12.36 -13.12
C ASP A 227 -5.57 12.98 -12.48
N TYR A 228 -4.94 12.26 -11.57
CA TYR A 228 -3.74 12.68 -10.82
C TYR A 228 -2.57 11.73 -11.00
N TRP A 229 -2.84 10.44 -11.23
CA TRP A 229 -1.88 9.36 -11.15
C TRP A 229 -2.05 8.37 -12.28
N ARG A 230 -0.98 8.09 -12.99
CA ARG A 230 -0.90 7.00 -13.95
C ARG A 230 -0.18 5.83 -13.29
N LEU A 231 -0.87 4.72 -13.12
CA LEU A 231 -0.27 3.49 -12.61
C LEU A 231 0.88 3.06 -13.52
N GLU A 232 1.92 2.49 -12.91
CA GLU A 232 3.00 1.85 -13.66
C GLU A 232 2.41 0.71 -14.49
N ASP A 233 2.66 0.78 -15.78
CA ASP A 233 2.15 -0.18 -16.75
C ASP A 233 3.14 -1.32 -16.97
N HIS A 234 2.66 -2.40 -17.54
CA HIS A 234 3.46 -3.57 -17.93
C HIS A 234 3.19 -3.94 -19.37
N LYS A 235 4.15 -4.64 -19.95
CA LYS A 235 4.00 -5.25 -21.26
C LYS A 235 4.15 -6.77 -21.11
N LEU A 236 3.12 -7.50 -21.49
CA LEU A 236 3.16 -8.97 -21.43
C LEU A 236 4.32 -9.52 -22.25
N GLY A 237 5.06 -10.44 -21.64
CA GLY A 237 6.26 -11.03 -22.20
C GLY A 237 7.57 -10.34 -21.79
N ASP A 238 7.51 -9.11 -21.26
CA ASP A 238 8.68 -8.35 -20.84
C ASP A 238 8.78 -8.31 -19.31
N THR A 239 9.91 -8.74 -18.76
CA THR A 239 10.23 -8.50 -17.33
C THR A 239 10.86 -7.12 -17.19
N THR A 240 10.26 -6.27 -16.36
CA THR A 240 10.74 -4.92 -16.06
C THR A 240 11.21 -4.81 -14.61
N PHE A 241 11.66 -3.63 -14.21
CA PHE A 241 11.97 -3.37 -12.81
C PHE A 241 10.74 -3.53 -11.89
N THR A 242 9.55 -3.26 -12.39
CA THR A 242 8.30 -3.24 -11.62
C THR A 242 7.46 -4.49 -11.77
N HIS A 243 7.51 -5.18 -12.91
CA HIS A 243 6.63 -6.31 -13.22
C HIS A 243 7.39 -7.51 -13.76
N PHE A 244 6.88 -8.71 -13.47
CA PHE A 244 7.22 -9.93 -14.19
C PHE A 244 6.60 -9.94 -15.58
N ALA A 245 7.05 -10.85 -16.43
CA ALA A 245 6.60 -10.96 -17.81
C ALA A 245 5.11 -11.29 -17.98
N ASP A 246 4.44 -11.76 -16.95
CA ASP A 246 3.00 -12.02 -16.91
C ASP A 246 2.17 -10.83 -16.42
N GLY A 247 2.82 -9.72 -16.05
CA GLY A 247 2.20 -8.52 -15.50
C GLY A 247 2.01 -8.55 -13.98
N THR A 248 2.40 -9.61 -13.28
CA THR A 248 2.39 -9.66 -11.81
C THR A 248 3.43 -8.67 -11.26
N ALA A 249 3.07 -7.95 -10.22
CA ALA A 249 3.95 -6.99 -9.58
C ALA A 249 5.20 -7.65 -8.97
N HIS A 250 6.35 -7.00 -9.16
CA HIS A 250 7.64 -7.46 -8.68
C HIS A 250 8.15 -6.63 -7.49
N LYS A 251 7.69 -5.38 -7.33
CA LYS A 251 8.13 -4.49 -6.27
C LYS A 251 7.04 -4.30 -5.22
N ASN A 252 7.46 -4.00 -3.99
CA ASN A 252 6.52 -3.67 -2.91
C ASN A 252 5.73 -2.39 -3.22
N ARG A 253 4.62 -2.23 -2.54
CA ARG A 253 3.70 -1.10 -2.74
C ARG A 253 2.93 -1.19 -4.07
N MET A 254 2.79 -2.38 -4.64
CA MET A 254 2.12 -2.57 -5.92
C MET A 254 0.82 -3.39 -5.82
N GLN A 255 0.26 -3.52 -4.63
CA GLN A 255 -0.98 -4.26 -4.42
C GLN A 255 -2.13 -3.70 -5.29
N GLY A 256 -2.16 -2.39 -5.50
CA GLY A 256 -3.12 -1.73 -6.37
C GLY A 256 -2.88 -2.05 -7.85
N ASN A 257 -1.62 -2.06 -8.32
CA ASN A 257 -1.31 -2.44 -9.70
C ASN A 257 -1.74 -3.88 -10.01
N ASP A 258 -1.53 -4.80 -9.07
CA ASP A 258 -2.00 -6.18 -9.19
C ASP A 258 -3.52 -6.27 -9.14
N PHE A 259 -4.14 -5.58 -8.18
CA PHE A 259 -5.57 -5.71 -7.92
C PHE A 259 -6.43 -5.24 -9.08
N VAL A 260 -6.07 -4.13 -9.72
CA VAL A 260 -6.82 -3.61 -10.88
C VAL A 260 -6.82 -4.56 -12.09
N GLN A 261 -5.88 -5.51 -12.13
CA GLN A 261 -5.82 -6.56 -13.14
C GLN A 261 -6.66 -7.80 -12.77
N SER A 262 -7.16 -7.86 -11.53
CA SER A 262 -7.89 -9.04 -11.03
C SER A 262 -9.34 -9.06 -11.51
N VAL A 263 -9.87 -10.27 -11.69
CA VAL A 263 -11.30 -10.47 -11.97
C VAL A 263 -12.17 -9.94 -10.83
N MET A 264 -11.69 -10.00 -9.58
CA MET A 264 -12.43 -9.46 -8.44
C MET A 264 -12.64 -7.94 -8.53
N TYR A 265 -11.62 -7.19 -8.99
CA TYR A 265 -11.75 -5.75 -9.23
C TYR A 265 -12.84 -5.45 -10.26
N THR A 266 -12.84 -6.16 -11.39
CA THR A 266 -13.86 -5.98 -12.46
C THR A 266 -15.28 -6.32 -12.01
N HIS A 267 -15.43 -7.12 -10.95
CA HIS A 267 -16.71 -7.42 -10.31
C HIS A 267 -17.04 -6.50 -9.12
N GLY A 268 -16.35 -5.39 -8.97
CA GLY A 268 -16.65 -4.38 -7.97
C GLY A 268 -16.23 -4.73 -6.53
N VAL A 269 -15.36 -5.73 -6.36
CA VAL A 269 -14.76 -6.00 -5.04
C VAL A 269 -13.84 -4.84 -4.66
N THR A 270 -13.84 -4.48 -3.38
CA THR A 270 -13.03 -3.38 -2.85
C THR A 270 -11.98 -3.89 -1.86
N CYS A 271 -10.93 -3.10 -1.65
CA CYS A 271 -9.88 -3.43 -0.67
C CYS A 271 -10.47 -3.71 0.72
N PHE A 272 -11.46 -2.93 1.13
CA PHE A 272 -12.12 -3.11 2.42
C PHE A 272 -13.18 -4.23 2.44
N SER A 273 -13.43 -4.92 1.32
CA SER A 273 -14.13 -6.22 1.36
C SER A 273 -13.32 -7.28 2.10
N CYS A 274 -12.00 -7.09 2.19
CA CYS A 274 -11.06 -8.01 2.85
C CYS A 274 -10.34 -7.38 4.05
N HIS A 275 -10.09 -6.06 4.05
CA HIS A 275 -9.32 -5.35 5.04
C HIS A 275 -10.16 -4.35 5.84
N ASP A 276 -9.91 -4.24 7.17
CA ASP A 276 -10.35 -3.10 7.98
C ASP A 276 -9.14 -2.25 8.38
N VAL A 277 -8.94 -1.18 7.65
CA VAL A 277 -7.82 -0.23 7.86
C VAL A 277 -7.83 0.47 9.22
N HIS A 278 -8.94 0.37 9.96
CA HIS A 278 -9.03 0.88 11.33
C HIS A 278 -8.40 -0.07 12.36
N GLY A 279 -7.89 -1.22 11.92
CA GLY A 279 -7.17 -2.17 12.75
C GLY A 279 -8.02 -3.35 13.21
N THR A 280 -7.47 -4.55 13.02
CA THR A 280 -8.01 -5.82 13.52
C THR A 280 -6.95 -6.61 14.26
N ALA A 281 -7.35 -7.72 14.87
CA ALA A 281 -6.40 -8.68 15.44
C ALA A 281 -5.78 -9.62 14.39
N ASN A 282 -6.29 -9.60 13.16
CA ASN A 282 -5.81 -10.47 12.09
C ASN A 282 -4.57 -9.89 11.39
N ASN A 283 -3.74 -10.77 10.80
CA ASN A 283 -2.60 -10.33 10.03
C ASN A 283 -3.04 -9.43 8.86
N ALA A 284 -2.26 -8.39 8.61
CA ALA A 284 -2.54 -7.39 7.57
C ALA A 284 -3.92 -6.70 7.70
N ASP A 285 -4.42 -6.59 8.92
CA ASP A 285 -5.72 -6.00 9.23
C ASP A 285 -6.89 -6.62 8.44
N LEU A 286 -6.82 -7.93 8.17
CA LEU A 286 -7.92 -8.66 7.54
C LEU A 286 -9.16 -8.67 8.45
N LEU A 287 -10.34 -8.56 7.86
CA LEU A 287 -11.62 -8.65 8.57
C LEU A 287 -11.79 -9.99 9.29
N LYS A 288 -11.26 -11.07 8.69
CA LYS A 288 -11.28 -12.45 9.20
C LYS A 288 -9.97 -13.15 8.82
N PRO A 289 -9.65 -14.34 9.41
CA PRO A 289 -8.57 -15.17 8.91
C PRO A 289 -8.70 -15.47 7.41
N ALA A 290 -7.58 -15.54 6.68
CA ALA A 290 -7.56 -15.54 5.21
C ALA A 290 -8.49 -16.58 4.57
N ASN A 291 -8.41 -17.85 4.98
CA ASN A 291 -9.30 -18.89 4.40
C ASN A 291 -10.78 -18.61 4.67
N VAL A 292 -11.12 -18.16 5.89
CA VAL A 292 -12.50 -17.80 6.24
C VAL A 292 -12.99 -16.66 5.37
N MET A 293 -12.12 -15.71 5.04
CA MET A 293 -12.41 -14.58 4.16
C MET A 293 -12.71 -15.05 2.73
N CYS A 294 -11.82 -15.83 2.15
CA CYS A 294 -11.95 -16.33 0.77
C CYS A 294 -13.18 -17.24 0.60
N LEU A 295 -13.42 -18.14 1.56
CA LEU A 295 -14.50 -19.11 1.50
C LEU A 295 -15.90 -18.51 1.63
N GLN A 296 -16.06 -17.24 2.00
CA GLN A 296 -17.37 -16.57 1.97
C GLN A 296 -17.94 -16.46 0.55
N CYS A 297 -17.05 -16.34 -0.44
CA CYS A 297 -17.44 -16.22 -1.86
C CYS A 297 -16.96 -17.41 -2.70
N HIS A 298 -15.87 -18.09 -2.26
CA HIS A 298 -15.20 -19.16 -3.01
C HIS A 298 -15.29 -20.53 -2.29
N SER A 299 -16.41 -20.83 -1.66
CA SER A 299 -16.60 -22.16 -1.03
C SER A 299 -16.59 -23.27 -2.08
N PRO A 300 -16.06 -24.48 -1.75
CA PRO A 300 -16.12 -25.63 -2.64
C PRO A 300 -17.54 -25.90 -3.15
N GLY A 301 -17.66 -26.16 -4.45
CA GLY A 301 -18.95 -26.39 -5.11
C GLY A 301 -19.79 -25.14 -5.40
N SER A 302 -19.38 -23.94 -4.95
CA SER A 302 -20.04 -22.69 -5.38
C SER A 302 -19.62 -22.29 -6.81
N VAL A 303 -20.38 -21.40 -7.43
CA VAL A 303 -20.09 -20.90 -8.80
C VAL A 303 -18.67 -20.30 -8.90
N ASN A 304 -18.23 -19.62 -7.86
CA ASN A 304 -16.90 -18.97 -7.80
C ASN A 304 -15.86 -19.81 -7.04
N GLY A 305 -16.23 -21.00 -6.56
CA GLY A 305 -15.37 -21.84 -5.76
C GLY A 305 -14.62 -22.89 -6.59
N PRO A 306 -13.69 -23.62 -5.95
CA PRO A 306 -13.04 -24.76 -6.58
C PRO A 306 -14.06 -25.86 -6.93
N ARG A 307 -13.81 -26.54 -8.06
CA ARG A 307 -14.66 -27.66 -8.52
C ARG A 307 -14.49 -28.94 -7.68
N ALA A 308 -13.64 -28.91 -6.68
CA ALA A 308 -13.43 -30.01 -5.73
C ALA A 308 -14.51 -30.00 -4.63
N ALA A 309 -14.80 -31.16 -4.05
CA ALA A 309 -15.80 -31.28 -2.98
C ALA A 309 -15.34 -30.67 -1.64
N THR A 310 -14.03 -30.64 -1.39
CA THR A 310 -13.43 -30.08 -0.18
C THR A 310 -12.17 -29.29 -0.53
N MET A 311 -11.68 -28.48 0.42
CA MET A 311 -10.43 -27.75 0.26
C MET A 311 -9.23 -28.70 0.15
N GLU A 312 -9.21 -29.79 0.91
CA GLU A 312 -8.15 -30.80 0.82
C GLU A 312 -8.10 -31.47 -0.54
N ALA A 313 -9.29 -31.75 -1.13
CA ALA A 313 -9.38 -32.30 -2.48
C ALA A 313 -8.94 -31.30 -3.55
N HIS A 314 -9.09 -29.99 -3.30
CA HIS A 314 -8.61 -28.92 -4.19
C HIS A 314 -7.11 -28.74 -4.07
N THR A 315 -6.59 -28.61 -2.85
CA THR A 315 -5.20 -28.24 -2.60
C THR A 315 -4.25 -29.43 -2.55
N HIS A 316 -4.77 -30.65 -2.39
CA HIS A 316 -4.02 -31.87 -2.10
C HIS A 316 -3.12 -31.77 -0.85
N HIS A 317 -3.50 -30.88 0.08
CA HIS A 317 -2.82 -30.69 1.37
C HIS A 317 -3.79 -30.91 2.54
N LYS A 318 -3.24 -31.34 3.68
CA LYS A 318 -4.03 -31.58 4.89
C LYS A 318 -4.61 -30.28 5.43
N SER A 319 -5.83 -30.36 5.95
CA SER A 319 -6.45 -29.27 6.70
C SER A 319 -5.52 -28.73 7.78
N GLY A 320 -5.49 -27.42 7.95
CA GLY A 320 -4.64 -26.73 8.92
C GLY A 320 -3.16 -26.63 8.54
N SER A 321 -2.72 -27.21 7.41
CA SER A 321 -1.37 -26.97 6.89
C SER A 321 -1.30 -25.69 6.07
N SER A 322 -0.12 -25.09 5.96
CA SER A 322 0.12 -23.91 5.12
C SER A 322 -0.18 -24.15 3.63
N GLY A 323 -0.06 -25.38 3.14
CA GLY A 323 -0.44 -25.75 1.78
C GLY A 323 -1.95 -25.80 1.54
N ASN A 324 -2.77 -25.84 2.61
CA ASN A 324 -4.23 -25.75 2.53
C ASN A 324 -4.75 -24.31 2.67
N GLU A 325 -3.87 -23.33 2.68
CA GLU A 325 -4.26 -21.91 2.70
C GLU A 325 -4.41 -21.37 1.28
N CYS A 326 -5.55 -20.73 0.99
CA CYS A 326 -5.85 -20.12 -0.31
C CYS A 326 -4.74 -19.15 -0.75
N VAL A 327 -4.28 -18.33 0.18
CA VAL A 327 -3.25 -17.31 -0.07
C VAL A 327 -1.87 -17.90 -0.39
N SER A 328 -1.60 -19.15 -0.05
CA SER A 328 -0.31 -19.78 -0.36
C SER A 328 -0.11 -20.01 -1.86
N CYS A 329 -1.21 -20.24 -2.59
CA CYS A 329 -1.18 -20.48 -4.04
C CYS A 329 -1.70 -19.27 -4.85
N HIS A 330 -2.79 -18.61 -4.39
CA HIS A 330 -3.47 -17.55 -5.13
C HIS A 330 -2.94 -16.14 -4.82
N MET A 331 -2.09 -16.00 -3.81
CA MET A 331 -1.39 -14.76 -3.44
C MET A 331 0.07 -15.08 -3.12
N PRO A 332 0.85 -15.55 -4.10
CA PRO A 332 2.23 -15.96 -3.86
C PRO A 332 3.08 -14.78 -3.33
N LEU A 333 4.13 -15.13 -2.58
CA LEU A 333 5.09 -14.16 -2.04
C LEU A 333 6.11 -13.79 -3.11
N VAL A 334 5.80 -12.82 -3.95
CA VAL A 334 6.63 -12.45 -5.11
C VAL A 334 6.97 -10.96 -5.19
N GLU A 335 6.26 -10.09 -4.47
CA GLU A 335 6.58 -8.67 -4.43
C GLU A 335 7.75 -8.41 -3.46
N GLN A 336 8.91 -8.05 -3.98
CA GLN A 336 10.12 -7.83 -3.20
C GLN A 336 10.04 -6.55 -2.35
N THR A 337 10.27 -6.64 -1.05
CA THR A 337 10.33 -5.48 -0.15
C THR A 337 11.75 -5.16 0.33
N ILE A 338 12.50 -6.13 0.80
CA ILE A 338 13.91 -5.98 1.15
C ILE A 338 14.61 -7.34 1.02
N ALA A 339 15.71 -7.40 0.29
CA ALA A 339 16.46 -8.62 0.03
C ALA A 339 15.52 -9.75 -0.46
N ASP A 340 15.48 -10.87 0.25
CA ASP A 340 14.64 -12.06 0.00
C ASP A 340 13.26 -11.98 0.69
N VAL A 341 12.96 -10.89 1.40
CA VAL A 341 11.65 -10.70 2.04
C VAL A 341 10.64 -10.21 1.00
N ASN A 342 9.68 -11.05 0.71
CA ASN A 342 8.62 -10.76 -0.23
C ASN A 342 7.26 -10.59 0.46
N VAL A 343 6.37 -9.86 -0.18
CA VAL A 343 4.97 -9.71 0.19
C VAL A 343 4.08 -10.36 -0.86
N ARG A 344 2.80 -10.53 -0.52
CA ARG A 344 1.85 -11.26 -1.36
C ARG A 344 1.39 -10.43 -2.56
N ALA A 345 1.39 -11.05 -3.75
CA ALA A 345 0.73 -10.53 -4.94
C ALA A 345 -0.78 -10.43 -4.73
N HIS A 346 -1.41 -9.45 -5.39
CA HIS A 346 -2.86 -9.20 -5.33
C HIS A 346 -3.57 -9.40 -6.67
N THR A 347 -2.95 -10.12 -7.60
CA THR A 347 -3.63 -10.58 -8.83
C THR A 347 -4.65 -11.69 -8.57
N PHE A 348 -4.55 -12.37 -7.42
CA PHE A 348 -5.33 -13.54 -7.01
C PHE A 348 -5.28 -14.70 -8.01
N ARG A 349 -4.33 -14.64 -8.90
CA ARG A 349 -4.12 -15.65 -9.93
C ARG A 349 -3.23 -16.76 -9.41
N PHE A 350 -3.58 -18.00 -9.72
CA PHE A 350 -2.66 -19.11 -9.51
C PHE A 350 -1.64 -19.11 -10.65
N ILE A 351 -0.40 -18.78 -10.32
CA ILE A 351 0.73 -18.88 -11.25
C ILE A 351 1.18 -20.35 -11.21
N THR A 352 0.99 -21.05 -12.33
CA THR A 352 1.40 -22.47 -12.39
C THR A 352 2.92 -22.59 -12.30
N PRO A 353 3.47 -23.70 -11.77
CA PRO A 353 4.91 -23.91 -11.76
C PRO A 353 5.55 -23.80 -13.15
N ALA A 354 4.91 -24.33 -14.18
CA ALA A 354 5.38 -24.24 -15.56
C ALA A 354 5.41 -22.79 -16.09
N GLU A 355 4.36 -22.01 -15.79
CA GLU A 355 4.34 -20.59 -16.12
C GLU A 355 5.40 -19.83 -15.33
N GLY A 356 5.55 -20.10 -14.05
CA GLY A 356 6.57 -19.50 -13.19
C GLY A 356 7.99 -19.75 -13.69
N GLU A 357 8.28 -20.99 -14.11
CA GLU A 357 9.58 -21.35 -14.69
C GLU A 357 9.84 -20.60 -16.00
N ARG A 358 8.87 -20.61 -16.91
CA ARG A 358 8.95 -19.92 -18.21
C ARG A 358 9.14 -18.41 -18.08
N MET A 359 8.45 -17.79 -17.13
CA MET A 359 8.42 -16.34 -16.91
C MET A 359 9.33 -15.85 -15.77
N LYS A 360 10.11 -16.78 -15.17
CA LYS A 360 11.02 -16.48 -14.05
C LYS A 360 10.32 -15.86 -12.83
N ILE A 361 9.10 -16.31 -12.54
CA ILE A 361 8.34 -15.92 -11.38
C ILE A 361 8.55 -16.96 -10.28
N PRO A 362 8.82 -16.58 -9.02
CA PRO A 362 8.96 -17.53 -7.93
C PRO A 362 7.73 -18.45 -7.81
N SER A 363 7.96 -19.76 -7.83
CA SER A 363 6.88 -20.73 -7.72
C SER A 363 6.26 -20.68 -6.32
N PRO A 364 4.93 -20.69 -6.18
CA PRO A 364 4.26 -20.77 -4.89
C PRO A 364 4.56 -22.10 -4.12
N CYS A 365 5.02 -23.12 -4.83
CA CYS A 365 5.37 -24.41 -4.23
C CYS A 365 6.75 -24.41 -3.57
N GLN A 366 7.70 -23.68 -4.14
CA GLN A 366 9.11 -23.69 -3.75
C GLN A 366 9.39 -23.38 -2.27
N PRO A 367 8.70 -22.42 -1.62
CA PRO A 367 8.97 -22.11 -0.21
C PRO A 367 8.79 -23.30 0.75
N CYS A 368 7.94 -24.26 0.40
CA CYS A 368 7.67 -25.45 1.22
C CYS A 368 8.31 -26.72 0.67
N HIS A 369 8.58 -26.77 -0.64
CA HIS A 369 9.11 -27.94 -1.36
C HIS A 369 10.48 -27.66 -1.98
N ALA A 370 11.35 -26.97 -1.22
CA ALA A 370 12.69 -26.55 -1.67
C ALA A 370 13.63 -27.75 -2.01
N ASP A 371 13.34 -28.94 -1.45
CA ASP A 371 14.06 -30.17 -1.69
C ASP A 371 13.68 -30.88 -2.98
N LYS A 372 12.64 -30.42 -3.67
CA LYS A 372 12.14 -31.05 -4.89
C LYS A 372 12.84 -30.51 -6.13
N PRO A 373 13.09 -31.37 -7.14
CA PRO A 373 13.70 -30.93 -8.40
C PRO A 373 12.75 -30.02 -9.20
N ALA A 374 13.35 -29.25 -10.12
CA ALA A 374 12.59 -28.49 -11.11
C ALA A 374 11.60 -29.41 -11.87
N GLY A 375 10.41 -28.88 -12.16
CA GLY A 375 9.35 -29.65 -12.82
C GLY A 375 8.57 -30.62 -11.91
N TRP A 376 9.03 -30.91 -10.69
CA TRP A 376 8.29 -31.79 -9.79
C TRP A 376 6.85 -31.28 -9.54
N ALA A 377 6.69 -30.00 -9.25
CA ALA A 377 5.39 -29.41 -8.97
C ALA A 377 4.46 -29.46 -10.18
N THR A 378 4.98 -29.22 -11.40
CA THR A 378 4.24 -29.40 -12.66
C THR A 378 3.77 -30.85 -12.80
N GLY A 379 4.65 -31.82 -12.56
CA GLY A 379 4.29 -33.26 -12.58
C GLY A 379 3.21 -33.60 -11.57
N GLN A 380 3.22 -33.04 -10.37
CA GLN A 380 2.15 -33.23 -9.38
C GLN A 380 0.81 -32.69 -9.87
N LEU A 381 0.81 -31.46 -10.44
CA LEU A 381 -0.41 -30.82 -10.93
C LEU A 381 -1.08 -31.61 -12.06
N HIS A 382 -0.33 -32.28 -12.92
CA HIS A 382 -0.89 -33.16 -13.95
C HIS A 382 -1.78 -34.28 -13.36
N GLY A 383 -1.50 -34.73 -12.15
CA GLY A 383 -2.29 -35.72 -11.42
C GLY A 383 -3.52 -35.14 -10.71
N TRP A 384 -3.68 -33.84 -10.63
CA TRP A 384 -4.77 -33.21 -9.88
C TRP A 384 -6.03 -33.06 -10.73
N LYS A 385 -7.03 -33.88 -10.44
CA LYS A 385 -8.30 -33.88 -11.20
C LYS A 385 -9.08 -32.56 -11.10
N SER A 386 -8.85 -31.77 -10.07
CA SER A 386 -9.49 -30.47 -9.85
C SER A 386 -8.85 -29.31 -10.61
N VAL A 387 -7.73 -29.53 -11.26
CA VAL A 387 -7.03 -28.51 -12.05
C VAL A 387 -7.40 -28.67 -13.50
N SER A 388 -7.79 -27.58 -14.17
CA SER A 388 -8.05 -27.57 -15.61
C SER A 388 -6.78 -27.93 -16.38
N PRO A 389 -6.81 -28.93 -17.30
CA PRO A 389 -5.61 -29.39 -18.00
C PRO A 389 -4.81 -28.27 -18.66
N TRP A 390 -5.48 -27.29 -19.29
CA TRP A 390 -4.83 -26.16 -19.95
C TRP A 390 -4.12 -25.18 -19.01
N ARG A 391 -4.30 -25.30 -17.67
CA ARG A 391 -3.57 -24.49 -16.67
C ARG A 391 -2.27 -25.12 -16.20
N VAL A 392 -1.94 -26.30 -16.66
CA VAL A 392 -0.77 -27.06 -16.22
C VAL A 392 0.38 -26.92 -17.21
N GLU A 393 0.09 -26.48 -18.45
CA GLU A 393 1.03 -26.27 -19.56
C GLU A 393 1.50 -24.76 -19.65
#